data_17b31c8d3b2ad27de20f4dcf697efa76
#
_entry.id   17b31c8d3b2ad27de20f4dcf697efa76
#
_cell.length_a   1.000
_cell.length_b   1.000
_cell.length_c   1.000
_cell.angle_alpha   90.00
_cell.angle_beta   90.00
_cell.angle_gamma   90.00
#
_symmetry.space_group_name_H-M   'P 1'
#
loop_
_entity.id
_entity.type
_entity.pdbx_description
1 polymer ?
#
loop_
_entity_poly.entity_id
_entity_poly.type
_entity_poly.pdbx_seq_one_letter_code
_entity_poly.pdbx_strand_id
1 'polypeptide(L)'
;VLLATSAVGAASEKPNIVIIMADDMGFSDIGCYGGEIKTPHLDRLAAGGLRYTHFYNTGRCCPTRASLLTGLYPHQAGVGNMIRDQHLLGYRGQLNRDCVTMAEVLKSEGYWTAAIGKWHLTRYDNPNDKAADRSSWPLQRGFDSFFGTLPGGGSYFDPKGLTRDNDPTVAEDGFYYTDAISHEAAEVVRRANQMHKPLFLYVSYTAPHWPLHALEEDVARYREIYAKGWDKLRTERYQRMVELGLIEKQWKLSPRDDRVPAWEDAPDRDWQIERMAVYAAQIDRMDQGIGQILEALRQTGQLDNTLLLFLADNGGCSEVIA
;
A
#
# COMPACT_ATOMS: atom_id res chain seq x y z
N VAL A 1 -10.57 54.02 -26.10
CA VAL A 1 -10.27 52.66 -26.60
C VAL A 1 -9.95 51.81 -25.43
N LEU A 2 -10.91 51.03 -24.92
CA LEU A 2 -10.69 50.02 -23.89
C LEU A 2 -10.13 48.78 -24.58
N LEU A 3 -8.88 48.43 -24.29
CA LEU A 3 -8.31 47.16 -24.61
C LEU A 3 -8.84 46.12 -23.61
N ALA A 4 -9.79 45.30 -24.03
CA ALA A 4 -10.17 44.09 -23.30
C ALA A 4 -9.06 43.07 -23.47
N THR A 5 -8.23 42.87 -22.47
CA THR A 5 -7.34 41.72 -22.36
C THR A 5 -8.22 40.52 -22.07
N SER A 6 -8.49 39.69 -23.08
CA SER A 6 -9.02 38.35 -22.92
C SER A 6 -8.01 37.57 -22.09
N ALA A 7 -8.37 37.30 -20.81
CA ALA A 7 -7.70 36.28 -20.04
C ALA A 7 -7.90 34.96 -20.79
N VAL A 8 -6.88 34.53 -21.50
CA VAL A 8 -6.77 33.13 -21.93
C VAL A 8 -6.71 32.35 -20.60
N GLY A 9 -7.80 31.68 -20.26
CA GLY A 9 -7.82 30.80 -19.10
C GLY A 9 -6.66 29.82 -19.29
N ALA A 10 -5.69 29.83 -18.37
CA ALA A 10 -4.66 28.83 -18.33
C ALA A 10 -5.38 27.47 -18.34
N ALA A 11 -5.05 26.61 -19.29
CA ALA A 11 -5.50 25.22 -19.27
C ALA A 11 -5.14 24.69 -17.90
N SER A 12 -6.14 24.17 -17.16
CA SER A 12 -5.91 23.58 -15.83
C SER A 12 -4.79 22.56 -15.98
N GLU A 13 -3.71 22.72 -15.24
CA GLU A 13 -2.63 21.74 -15.23
C GLU A 13 -3.22 20.38 -14.85
N LYS A 14 -2.83 19.32 -15.58
CA LYS A 14 -3.27 17.95 -15.28
C LYS A 14 -2.91 17.63 -13.83
N PRO A 15 -3.83 17.11 -12.97
CA PRO A 15 -3.53 16.80 -11.60
C PRO A 15 -2.52 15.65 -11.50
N ASN A 16 -1.70 15.64 -10.48
CA ASN A 16 -0.98 14.44 -10.11
C ASN A 16 -1.95 13.38 -9.60
N ILE A 17 -1.58 12.12 -9.78
CA ILE A 17 -2.32 10.96 -9.28
C ILE A 17 -1.36 10.13 -8.43
N VAL A 18 -1.63 10.04 -7.14
CA VAL A 18 -0.84 9.25 -6.19
C VAL A 18 -1.73 8.18 -5.58
N ILE A 19 -1.38 6.92 -5.81
CA ILE A 19 -2.04 5.77 -5.20
C ILE A 19 -1.10 5.17 -4.17
N ILE A 20 -1.52 5.12 -2.92
CA ILE A 20 -0.78 4.50 -1.82
C ILE A 20 -1.53 3.24 -1.39
N MET A 21 -0.84 2.11 -1.39
CA MET A 21 -1.42 0.81 -1.05
C MET A 21 -0.67 0.18 0.12
N ALA A 22 -1.42 -0.24 1.15
CA ALA A 22 -0.95 -1.11 2.22
C ALA A 22 -1.17 -2.59 1.83
N ASP A 23 -0.42 -3.50 2.44
CA ASP A 23 -0.43 -4.94 2.19
C ASP A 23 -0.83 -5.69 3.46
N ASP A 24 -1.91 -6.48 3.41
CA ASP A 24 -2.45 -7.24 4.54
C ASP A 24 -2.95 -6.38 5.73
N MET A 25 -3.45 -5.18 5.48
CA MET A 25 -3.95 -4.29 6.55
C MET A 25 -5.44 -4.47 6.79
N GLY A 26 -5.82 -4.61 8.07
CA GLY A 26 -7.22 -4.69 8.46
C GLY A 26 -7.97 -3.37 8.26
N PHE A 27 -9.26 -3.47 7.93
CA PHE A 27 -10.16 -2.34 7.67
C PHE A 27 -10.11 -1.26 8.77
N SER A 28 -10.12 -1.66 10.04
CA SER A 28 -10.22 -0.75 11.18
C SER A 28 -8.90 -0.58 11.94
N ASP A 29 -7.74 -0.86 11.31
CA ASP A 29 -6.46 -0.74 12.01
C ASP A 29 -5.99 0.71 12.14
N ILE A 30 -6.37 1.57 11.19
CA ILE A 30 -6.02 3.00 11.20
C ILE A 30 -7.01 3.85 11.98
N GLY A 31 -6.56 4.99 12.52
CA GLY A 31 -7.30 5.82 13.46
C GLY A 31 -8.64 6.32 12.91
N CYS A 32 -8.70 6.78 11.66
CA CYS A 32 -9.91 7.27 11.03
C CYS A 32 -11.03 6.21 10.87
N TYR A 33 -10.69 4.93 11.04
CA TYR A 33 -11.67 3.81 11.10
C TYR A 33 -11.77 3.20 12.50
N GLY A 34 -11.33 3.90 13.55
CA GLY A 34 -11.49 3.49 14.94
C GLY A 34 -10.34 2.64 15.51
N GLY A 35 -9.26 2.46 14.76
CA GLY A 35 -8.05 1.77 15.19
C GLY A 35 -7.37 2.44 16.39
N GLU A 36 -6.60 1.67 17.14
CA GLU A 36 -5.75 2.16 18.22
C GLU A 36 -4.36 2.54 17.74
N ILE A 37 -4.01 2.21 16.51
CA ILE A 37 -2.72 2.52 15.90
C ILE A 37 -2.69 4.00 15.51
N LYS A 38 -1.58 4.65 15.78
CA LYS A 38 -1.41 6.07 15.48
C LYS A 38 -1.14 6.27 14.00
N THR A 39 -2.09 6.90 13.30
CA THR A 39 -2.00 7.18 11.86
C THR A 39 -2.39 8.63 11.54
N PRO A 40 -1.70 9.64 12.14
CA PRO A 40 -2.13 11.03 12.07
C PRO A 40 -2.13 11.60 10.63
N HIS A 41 -1.31 11.09 9.72
CA HIS A 41 -1.28 11.55 8.33
C HIS A 41 -2.45 11.00 7.54
N LEU A 42 -2.77 9.70 7.68
CA LEU A 42 -3.96 9.08 7.09
C LEU A 42 -5.25 9.66 7.70
N ASP A 43 -5.28 9.89 9.01
CA ASP A 43 -6.43 10.51 9.68
C ASP A 43 -6.71 11.92 9.14
N ARG A 44 -5.66 12.69 8.87
CA ARG A 44 -5.78 14.03 8.25
C ARG A 44 -6.28 13.96 6.81
N LEU A 45 -5.80 12.98 6.01
CA LEU A 45 -6.32 12.75 4.66
C LEU A 45 -7.81 12.41 4.70
N ALA A 46 -8.21 11.52 5.60
CA ALA A 46 -9.60 11.14 5.79
C ALA A 46 -10.49 12.31 6.21
N ALA A 47 -9.97 13.20 7.07
CA ALA A 47 -10.70 14.41 7.52
C ALA A 47 -10.88 15.45 6.41
N GLY A 48 -9.95 15.52 5.46
CA GLY A 48 -10.00 16.44 4.32
C GLY A 48 -10.55 15.85 3.02
N GLY A 49 -10.95 14.56 3.03
CA GLY A 49 -11.31 13.83 1.83
C GLY A 49 -12.55 12.95 1.98
N LEU A 50 -12.66 11.98 1.09
CA LEU A 50 -13.71 10.96 1.12
C LEU A 50 -13.22 9.72 1.86
N ARG A 51 -14.00 9.25 2.83
CA ARG A 51 -13.78 8.04 3.59
C ARG A 51 -14.86 7.01 3.25
N TYR A 52 -14.47 5.95 2.55
CA TYR A 52 -15.40 4.90 2.14
C TYR A 52 -15.64 3.91 3.28
N THR A 53 -16.90 3.58 3.55
CA THR A 53 -17.30 2.50 4.46
C THR A 53 -17.59 1.19 3.73
N HIS A 54 -17.80 1.26 2.42
CA HIS A 54 -18.04 0.13 1.54
C HIS A 54 -17.09 0.22 0.34
N PHE A 55 -15.92 -0.38 0.48
CA PHE A 55 -14.91 -0.47 -0.56
C PHE A 55 -14.44 -1.93 -0.65
N TYR A 56 -14.60 -2.52 -1.83
CA TYR A 56 -14.31 -3.92 -2.05
C TYR A 56 -13.04 -4.08 -2.89
N ASN A 57 -12.21 -5.03 -2.50
CA ASN A 57 -11.07 -5.50 -3.26
C ASN A 57 -11.32 -6.94 -3.73
N THR A 58 -10.33 -7.59 -4.34
CA THR A 58 -10.46 -8.98 -4.82
C THR A 58 -9.89 -10.01 -3.84
N GLY A 59 -9.74 -9.64 -2.59
CA GLY A 59 -9.50 -10.53 -1.44
C GLY A 59 -8.07 -11.04 -1.27
N ARG A 60 -7.17 -10.80 -2.23
CA ARG A 60 -5.74 -11.18 -2.16
C ARG A 60 -4.87 -10.15 -2.88
N CYS A 61 -3.58 -10.09 -2.49
CA CYS A 61 -2.63 -9.10 -2.96
C CYS A 61 -2.48 -9.05 -4.50
N CYS A 62 -2.07 -10.13 -5.16
CA CYS A 62 -1.87 -10.12 -6.61
C CYS A 62 -3.16 -9.80 -7.38
N PRO A 63 -4.31 -10.46 -7.11
CA PRO A 63 -5.56 -10.17 -7.78
C PRO A 63 -6.00 -8.72 -7.61
N THR A 64 -5.92 -8.15 -6.41
CA THR A 64 -6.31 -6.75 -6.16
C THR A 64 -5.41 -5.77 -6.93
N ARG A 65 -4.09 -6.01 -6.92
CA ARG A 65 -3.13 -5.18 -7.64
C ARG A 65 -3.36 -5.22 -9.14
N ALA A 66 -3.65 -6.41 -9.70
CA ALA A 66 -4.00 -6.57 -11.10
C ALA A 66 -5.28 -5.80 -11.44
N SER A 67 -6.34 -5.96 -10.66
CA SER A 67 -7.62 -5.25 -10.88
C SER A 67 -7.47 -3.73 -10.75
N LEU A 68 -6.74 -3.26 -9.75
CA LEU A 68 -6.50 -1.82 -9.54
C LEU A 68 -5.78 -1.20 -10.74
N LEU A 69 -4.67 -1.83 -11.18
CA LEU A 69 -3.84 -1.24 -12.22
C LEU A 69 -4.42 -1.39 -13.64
N THR A 70 -5.35 -2.33 -13.86
CA THR A 70 -5.90 -2.60 -15.20
C THR A 70 -7.37 -2.23 -15.36
N GLY A 71 -8.11 -2.06 -14.27
CA GLY A 71 -9.57 -1.89 -14.29
C GLY A 71 -10.34 -3.15 -14.70
N LEU A 72 -9.67 -4.31 -14.76
CA LEU A 72 -10.26 -5.60 -15.17
C LEU A 72 -10.45 -6.52 -13.97
N TYR A 73 -11.27 -7.57 -14.14
CA TYR A 73 -11.22 -8.69 -13.21
C TYR A 73 -9.84 -9.36 -13.29
N PRO A 74 -9.27 -9.83 -12.16
CA PRO A 74 -7.90 -10.34 -12.12
C PRO A 74 -7.68 -11.54 -13.05
N HIS A 75 -8.72 -12.35 -13.26
CA HIS A 75 -8.71 -13.47 -14.21
C HIS A 75 -8.52 -13.02 -15.68
N GLN A 76 -9.10 -11.87 -16.04
CA GLN A 76 -8.93 -11.28 -17.37
C GLN A 76 -7.49 -10.76 -17.57
N ALA A 77 -6.88 -10.25 -16.49
CA ALA A 77 -5.49 -9.82 -16.50
C ALA A 77 -4.46 -10.97 -16.38
N GLY A 78 -4.91 -12.22 -16.20
CA GLY A 78 -4.04 -13.40 -16.05
C GLY A 78 -3.58 -13.68 -14.61
N VAL A 79 -4.09 -12.94 -13.63
CA VAL A 79 -3.66 -12.98 -12.21
C VAL A 79 -4.84 -13.30 -11.29
N GLY A 80 -5.63 -14.31 -11.64
CA GLY A 80 -6.80 -14.74 -10.85
C GLY A 80 -6.45 -15.37 -9.50
N ASN A 81 -5.17 -15.66 -9.25
CA ASN A 81 -4.62 -16.14 -7.98
C ASN A 81 -3.23 -15.50 -7.77
N MET A 82 -2.30 -16.22 -7.10
CA MET A 82 -0.93 -15.76 -6.85
C MET A 82 -0.05 -15.90 -8.12
N ILE A 83 1.23 -15.59 -8.01
CA ILE A 83 2.18 -15.50 -9.13
C ILE A 83 2.64 -16.87 -9.70
N ARG A 84 2.00 -17.98 -9.33
CA ARG A 84 2.28 -19.29 -9.88
C ARG A 84 1.47 -19.54 -11.15
N ASP A 85 2.13 -19.94 -12.23
CA ASP A 85 1.44 -20.34 -13.46
C ASP A 85 0.72 -21.69 -13.27
N GLN A 86 -0.58 -21.70 -13.46
CA GLN A 86 -1.43 -22.88 -13.40
C GLN A 86 -1.81 -23.39 -14.81
N HIS A 87 -1.15 -22.85 -15.85
CA HIS A 87 -1.36 -23.19 -17.26
C HIS A 87 -2.80 -22.90 -17.79
N LEU A 88 -3.55 -22.02 -17.10
CA LEU A 88 -4.86 -21.52 -17.49
C LEU A 88 -4.77 -20.02 -17.78
N LEU A 89 -5.51 -19.52 -18.77
CA LEU A 89 -5.42 -18.11 -19.21
C LEU A 89 -5.63 -17.10 -18.06
N GLY A 90 -6.60 -17.35 -17.19
CA GLY A 90 -6.87 -16.50 -16.03
C GLY A 90 -5.91 -16.67 -14.85
N TYR A 91 -4.98 -17.62 -14.90
CA TYR A 91 -4.10 -18.03 -13.80
C TYR A 91 -2.66 -18.20 -14.26
N ARG A 92 -2.18 -17.29 -15.09
CA ARG A 92 -0.80 -17.29 -15.61
C ARG A 92 0.22 -16.82 -14.59
N GLY A 93 -0.26 -16.23 -13.48
CA GLY A 93 0.60 -15.73 -12.39
C GLY A 93 1.39 -14.47 -12.74
N GLN A 94 1.04 -13.82 -13.84
CA GLN A 94 1.59 -12.53 -14.26
C GLN A 94 0.60 -11.79 -15.16
N LEU A 95 0.74 -10.47 -15.25
CA LEU A 95 -0.06 -9.67 -16.19
C LEU A 95 0.14 -10.18 -17.62
N ASN A 96 -0.96 -10.49 -18.29
CA ASN A 96 -0.94 -10.87 -19.70
C ASN A 96 -0.76 -9.64 -20.60
N ARG A 97 -0.60 -9.87 -21.91
CA ARG A 97 -0.40 -8.80 -22.90
C ARG A 97 -1.70 -8.21 -23.43
N ASP A 98 -2.84 -8.78 -23.08
CA ASP A 98 -4.16 -8.36 -23.55
C ASP A 98 -4.80 -7.30 -22.65
N CYS A 99 -4.19 -7.01 -21.49
CA CYS A 99 -4.61 -5.95 -20.59
C CYS A 99 -3.68 -4.72 -20.72
N VAL A 100 -4.26 -3.54 -20.52
CA VAL A 100 -3.55 -2.26 -20.46
C VAL A 100 -3.54 -1.77 -19.02
N THR A 101 -2.42 -1.25 -18.54
CA THR A 101 -2.34 -0.68 -17.19
C THR A 101 -2.66 0.81 -17.18
N MET A 102 -3.05 1.32 -16.01
CA MET A 102 -3.18 2.75 -15.74
C MET A 102 -1.93 3.54 -16.13
N ALA A 103 -0.73 2.97 -15.86
CA ALA A 103 0.53 3.59 -16.20
C ALA A 103 0.73 3.72 -17.72
N GLU A 104 0.39 2.69 -18.50
CA GLU A 104 0.45 2.74 -19.96
C GLU A 104 -0.47 3.83 -20.53
N VAL A 105 -1.68 3.95 -20.01
CA VAL A 105 -2.64 4.99 -20.43
C VAL A 105 -2.14 6.38 -20.05
N LEU A 106 -1.77 6.60 -18.79
CA LEU A 106 -1.35 7.92 -18.31
C LEU A 106 -0.03 8.38 -18.95
N LYS A 107 0.88 7.45 -19.22
CA LYS A 107 2.12 7.75 -19.94
C LYS A 107 1.83 8.30 -21.35
N SER A 108 0.85 7.73 -22.09
CA SER A 108 0.44 8.25 -23.41
C SER A 108 -0.16 9.65 -23.32
N GLU A 109 -0.67 10.04 -22.16
CA GLU A 109 -1.19 11.37 -21.85
C GLU A 109 -0.13 12.35 -21.32
N GLY A 110 1.14 11.97 -21.35
CA GLY A 110 2.27 12.84 -20.97
C GLY A 110 2.61 12.85 -19.48
N TYR A 111 2.03 11.97 -18.69
CA TYR A 111 2.45 11.78 -17.30
C TYR A 111 3.85 11.15 -17.24
N TRP A 112 4.62 11.55 -16.25
CA TRP A 112 5.75 10.74 -15.79
C TRP A 112 5.21 9.72 -14.80
N THR A 113 5.57 8.44 -14.98
CA THR A 113 4.94 7.33 -14.27
C THR A 113 5.98 6.59 -13.43
N ALA A 114 5.72 6.40 -12.15
CA ALA A 114 6.64 5.70 -11.25
C ALA A 114 5.91 4.70 -10.35
N ALA A 115 6.54 3.55 -10.11
CA ALA A 115 6.08 2.55 -9.15
C ALA A 115 7.15 2.34 -8.09
N ILE A 116 6.77 2.44 -6.81
CA ILE A 116 7.68 2.31 -5.68
C ILE A 116 7.13 1.29 -4.70
N GLY A 117 7.92 0.25 -4.38
CA GLY A 117 7.56 -0.80 -3.44
C GLY A 117 7.21 -2.14 -4.09
N LYS A 118 6.26 -2.86 -3.50
CA LYS A 118 5.88 -4.22 -3.91
C LYS A 118 5.15 -4.22 -5.26
N TRP A 119 5.68 -4.99 -6.23
CA TRP A 119 5.02 -5.20 -7.52
C TRP A 119 4.02 -6.37 -7.51
N HIS A 120 4.52 -7.57 -7.31
CA HIS A 120 3.75 -8.82 -7.15
C HIS A 120 2.76 -9.13 -8.31
N LEU A 121 3.10 -8.74 -9.54
CA LEU A 121 2.31 -8.98 -10.75
C LEU A 121 3.13 -9.67 -11.87
N THR A 122 4.24 -10.27 -11.50
CA THR A 122 5.12 -11.02 -12.38
C THR A 122 5.51 -12.35 -11.74
N ARG A 123 5.72 -13.37 -12.53
CA ARG A 123 6.40 -14.58 -12.06
C ARG A 123 7.83 -14.23 -11.69
N TYR A 124 8.25 -14.74 -10.56
CA TYR A 124 9.59 -14.47 -10.05
C TYR A 124 10.31 -15.79 -9.83
N ASP A 125 10.87 -16.32 -10.91
CA ASP A 125 11.57 -17.60 -10.87
C ASP A 125 13.07 -17.43 -10.55
N ASN A 126 13.74 -16.48 -11.19
CA ASN A 126 15.12 -16.09 -10.89
C ASN A 126 15.41 -14.67 -11.41
N PRO A 127 15.74 -13.68 -10.56
CA PRO A 127 16.00 -12.31 -11.00
C PRO A 127 17.29 -12.18 -11.84
N ASN A 128 18.22 -13.10 -11.67
CA ASN A 128 19.48 -13.12 -12.40
C ASN A 128 19.41 -13.85 -13.74
N ASP A 129 18.27 -14.46 -14.06
CA ASP A 129 18.07 -15.10 -15.35
C ASP A 129 17.83 -14.04 -16.42
N LYS A 130 18.83 -13.85 -17.29
CA LYS A 130 18.73 -12.94 -18.43
C LYS A 130 17.69 -13.36 -19.46
N ALA A 131 17.27 -14.62 -19.45
CA ALA A 131 16.23 -15.18 -20.30
C ALA A 131 14.82 -15.08 -19.68
N ALA A 132 14.69 -14.58 -18.44
CA ALA A 132 13.40 -14.41 -17.78
C ALA A 132 12.46 -13.51 -18.59
N ASP A 133 11.19 -13.91 -18.68
CA ASP A 133 10.15 -13.09 -19.29
C ASP A 133 9.89 -11.83 -18.42
N ARG A 134 10.35 -10.69 -18.88
CA ARG A 134 10.16 -9.40 -18.21
C ARG A 134 8.92 -8.64 -18.69
N SER A 135 8.11 -9.22 -19.58
CA SER A 135 6.98 -8.51 -20.21
C SER A 135 5.94 -7.98 -19.23
N SER A 136 5.90 -8.52 -18.02
CA SER A 136 5.01 -8.09 -16.92
C SER A 136 5.72 -7.28 -15.83
N TRP A 137 6.99 -6.89 -16.02
CA TRP A 137 7.72 -6.04 -15.09
C TRP A 137 7.25 -4.58 -15.19
N PRO A 138 7.44 -3.75 -14.15
CA PRO A 138 6.91 -2.39 -14.11
C PRO A 138 7.24 -1.53 -15.33
N LEU A 139 8.51 -1.49 -15.77
CA LEU A 139 8.91 -0.65 -16.90
C LEU A 139 8.26 -1.11 -18.21
N GLN A 140 8.04 -2.41 -18.39
CA GLN A 140 7.37 -2.98 -19.56
C GLN A 140 5.85 -2.83 -19.49
N ARG A 141 5.35 -2.36 -18.34
CA ARG A 141 3.92 -2.13 -18.10
C ARG A 141 3.63 -0.64 -17.82
N GLY A 142 4.37 0.23 -18.52
CA GLY A 142 4.09 1.64 -18.64
C GLY A 142 4.73 2.55 -17.60
N PHE A 143 5.46 2.02 -16.62
CA PHE A 143 6.20 2.86 -15.68
C PHE A 143 7.53 3.32 -16.27
N ASP A 144 7.88 4.59 -16.06
CA ASP A 144 9.15 5.18 -16.46
C ASP A 144 10.26 4.86 -15.45
N SER A 145 9.91 4.65 -14.17
CA SER A 145 10.83 4.33 -13.10
C SER A 145 10.20 3.33 -12.12
N PHE A 146 11.04 2.46 -11.59
CA PHE A 146 10.67 1.48 -10.58
C PHE A 146 11.74 1.35 -9.50
N PHE A 147 11.34 1.30 -8.25
CA PHE A 147 12.17 0.84 -7.14
C PHE A 147 11.34 -0.01 -6.19
N GLY A 148 11.73 -1.26 -5.99
CA GLY A 148 10.96 -2.13 -5.09
C GLY A 148 11.24 -3.61 -5.32
N THR A 149 10.34 -4.44 -4.79
CA THR A 149 10.44 -5.89 -4.91
C THR A 149 9.48 -6.43 -5.97
N LEU A 150 9.98 -7.31 -6.82
CA LEU A 150 9.14 -8.04 -7.78
C LEU A 150 8.28 -9.11 -7.10
N PRO A 151 8.79 -9.91 -6.13
CA PRO A 151 8.00 -10.88 -5.37
C PRO A 151 7.11 -10.22 -4.31
N GLY A 152 6.27 -11.05 -3.67
CA GLY A 152 5.19 -10.57 -2.81
C GLY A 152 5.55 -10.21 -1.38
N GLY A 153 6.50 -10.90 -0.78
CA GLY A 153 6.85 -10.71 0.63
C GLY A 153 8.30 -11.06 0.91
N GLY A 154 8.78 -10.73 2.08
CA GLY A 154 10.14 -11.00 2.49
C GLY A 154 10.60 -10.10 3.63
N SER A 155 11.87 -10.20 3.99
CA SER A 155 12.47 -9.37 5.04
C SER A 155 12.33 -7.89 4.73
N TYR A 156 12.06 -7.09 5.75
CA TYR A 156 12.07 -5.63 5.65
C TYR A 156 13.48 -5.03 5.73
N PHE A 157 14.44 -5.81 6.22
CA PHE A 157 15.83 -5.38 6.35
C PHE A 157 16.71 -5.87 5.19
N ASP A 158 16.34 -6.99 4.58
CA ASP A 158 17.03 -7.58 3.43
C ASP A 158 15.99 -8.21 2.48
N PRO A 159 15.23 -7.40 1.74
CA PRO A 159 14.16 -7.90 0.87
C PRO A 159 14.75 -8.58 -0.37
N LYS A 160 14.36 -9.83 -0.59
CA LYS A 160 14.73 -10.55 -1.80
C LYS A 160 14.03 -9.97 -3.03
N GLY A 161 14.74 -9.92 -4.14
CA GLY A 161 14.20 -9.40 -5.41
C GLY A 161 14.05 -7.90 -5.45
N LEU A 162 14.80 -7.18 -4.59
CA LEU A 162 14.89 -5.73 -4.69
C LEU A 162 15.48 -5.36 -6.06
N THR A 163 14.80 -4.45 -6.73
CA THR A 163 15.09 -4.10 -8.13
C THR A 163 14.96 -2.59 -8.29
N ARG A 164 15.88 -1.99 -9.03
CA ARG A 164 15.75 -0.61 -9.50
C ARG A 164 15.62 -0.64 -11.02
N ASP A 165 14.51 -0.13 -11.52
CA ASP A 165 14.09 -0.22 -12.92
C ASP A 165 14.04 -1.69 -13.40
N ASN A 166 14.99 -2.15 -14.16
CA ASN A 166 15.11 -3.55 -14.60
C ASN A 166 16.33 -4.28 -14.02
N ASP A 167 17.06 -3.63 -13.11
CA ASP A 167 18.31 -4.16 -12.58
C ASP A 167 18.17 -4.58 -11.11
N PRO A 168 18.59 -5.80 -10.76
CA PRO A 168 18.65 -6.22 -9.37
C PRO A 168 19.54 -5.27 -8.54
N THR A 169 19.08 -4.96 -7.33
CA THR A 169 19.85 -4.19 -6.36
C THR A 169 19.82 -4.88 -4.99
N VAL A 170 20.61 -4.40 -4.06
CA VAL A 170 20.72 -4.97 -2.72
C VAL A 170 20.42 -3.90 -1.67
N ALA A 171 19.98 -4.35 -0.51
CA ALA A 171 19.83 -3.50 0.66
C ALA A 171 21.20 -3.06 1.18
N GLU A 172 21.33 -1.78 1.52
CA GLU A 172 22.54 -1.23 2.15
C GLU A 172 22.48 -1.40 3.68
N ASP A 173 23.59 -1.17 4.37
CA ASP A 173 23.62 -1.20 5.84
C ASP A 173 22.61 -0.21 6.43
N GLY A 174 21.83 -0.66 7.40
CA GLY A 174 20.77 0.14 8.02
C GLY A 174 19.48 0.24 7.19
N PHE A 175 19.37 -0.53 6.12
CA PHE A 175 18.16 -0.53 5.29
C PHE A 175 16.92 -1.00 6.05
N TYR A 176 15.84 -0.24 5.93
CA TYR A 176 14.49 -0.66 6.32
C TYR A 176 13.50 -0.33 5.20
N TYR A 177 12.84 -1.36 4.67
CA TYR A 177 12.13 -1.26 3.38
C TYR A 177 11.00 -0.23 3.39
N THR A 178 10.25 -0.11 4.49
CA THR A 178 9.19 0.91 4.61
C THR A 178 9.76 2.33 4.46
N ASP A 179 10.93 2.59 5.06
CA ASP A 179 11.60 3.88 4.96
C ASP A 179 12.14 4.13 3.55
N ALA A 180 12.71 3.10 2.94
CA ALA A 180 13.23 3.19 1.57
C ALA A 180 12.11 3.49 0.56
N ILE A 181 10.94 2.84 0.69
CA ILE A 181 9.75 3.13 -0.12
C ILE A 181 9.33 4.59 0.06
N SER A 182 9.25 5.06 1.29
CA SER A 182 8.81 6.41 1.63
C SER A 182 9.75 7.47 1.08
N HIS A 183 11.06 7.26 1.26
CA HIS A 183 12.10 8.15 0.77
C HIS A 183 12.10 8.24 -0.76
N GLU A 184 12.11 7.09 -1.45
CA GLU A 184 12.10 7.05 -2.92
C GLU A 184 10.82 7.68 -3.50
N ALA A 185 9.67 7.45 -2.88
CA ALA A 185 8.41 8.06 -3.30
C ALA A 185 8.46 9.60 -3.17
N ALA A 186 9.01 10.13 -2.06
CA ALA A 186 9.20 11.57 -1.88
C ALA A 186 10.20 12.15 -2.90
N GLU A 187 11.27 11.44 -3.22
CA GLU A 187 12.23 11.85 -4.27
C GLU A 187 11.59 11.85 -5.67
N VAL A 188 10.71 10.87 -5.95
CA VAL A 188 9.94 10.85 -7.20
C VAL A 188 9.07 12.09 -7.32
N VAL A 189 8.38 12.52 -6.26
CA VAL A 189 7.60 13.77 -6.25
C VAL A 189 8.48 14.98 -6.60
N ARG A 190 9.65 15.11 -5.97
CA ARG A 190 10.59 16.21 -6.24
C ARG A 190 11.10 16.20 -7.68
N ARG A 191 11.43 15.02 -8.21
CA ARG A 191 11.89 14.86 -9.61
C ARG A 191 10.80 15.22 -10.62
N ALA A 192 9.54 14.80 -10.39
CA ALA A 192 8.41 15.15 -11.25
C ALA A 192 8.22 16.67 -11.34
N ASN A 193 8.32 17.37 -10.19
CA ASN A 193 8.26 18.81 -10.12
C ASN A 193 9.37 19.48 -10.95
N GLN A 194 10.60 18.99 -10.84
CA GLN A 194 11.74 19.50 -11.61
C GLN A 194 11.58 19.30 -13.13
N MET A 195 10.93 18.21 -13.52
CA MET A 195 10.62 17.92 -14.93
C MET A 195 9.42 18.67 -15.47
N HIS A 196 8.67 19.38 -14.62
CA HIS A 196 7.41 20.04 -14.97
C HIS A 196 6.41 19.10 -15.66
N LYS A 197 6.30 17.86 -15.18
CA LYS A 197 5.37 16.85 -15.70
C LYS A 197 4.33 16.48 -14.67
N PRO A 198 3.08 16.23 -15.07
CA PRO A 198 2.12 15.59 -14.18
C PRO A 198 2.63 14.19 -13.80
N LEU A 199 2.43 13.81 -12.55
CA LEU A 199 2.95 12.58 -11.97
C LEU A 199 1.84 11.54 -11.80
N PHE A 200 2.09 10.31 -12.25
CA PHE A 200 1.40 9.13 -11.75
C PHE A 200 2.36 8.33 -10.87
N LEU A 201 2.08 8.26 -9.58
CA LEU A 201 2.89 7.55 -8.60
C LEU A 201 2.08 6.43 -7.94
N TYR A 202 2.52 5.21 -8.09
CA TYR A 202 2.01 4.04 -7.39
C TYR A 202 2.98 3.66 -6.28
N VAL A 203 2.61 3.95 -5.02
CA VAL A 203 3.36 3.60 -3.81
C VAL A 203 2.74 2.37 -3.20
N SER A 204 3.45 1.28 -3.21
CA SER A 204 2.96 -0.02 -2.77
C SER A 204 3.80 -0.54 -1.61
N TYR A 205 3.39 -0.21 -0.39
CA TYR A 205 4.05 -0.70 0.80
C TYR A 205 3.91 -2.22 0.93
N THR A 206 4.90 -2.87 1.52
CA THR A 206 4.77 -4.24 2.04
C THR A 206 4.20 -4.26 3.45
N ALA A 207 4.24 -3.15 4.16
CA ALA A 207 3.66 -3.04 5.50
C ALA A 207 2.11 -3.12 5.45
N PRO A 208 1.50 -3.84 6.42
CA PRO A 208 2.09 -4.64 7.50
C PRO A 208 2.20 -6.15 7.23
N HIS A 209 2.40 -6.58 5.98
CA HIS A 209 2.54 -8.00 5.59
C HIS A 209 3.67 -8.69 6.38
N TRP A 210 3.50 -9.98 6.67
CA TRP A 210 4.55 -10.78 7.29
C TRP A 210 5.80 -10.92 6.36
N PRO A 211 7.01 -11.22 6.93
CA PRO A 211 7.33 -11.37 8.36
C PRO A 211 7.13 -10.07 9.12
N LEU A 212 6.72 -10.18 10.39
CA LEU A 212 6.54 -9.01 11.24
C LEU A 212 7.91 -8.48 11.66
N HIS A 213 8.37 -7.46 10.97
CA HIS A 213 9.65 -6.79 11.20
C HIS A 213 9.41 -5.29 11.39
N ALA A 214 9.77 -4.75 12.55
CA ALA A 214 9.69 -3.32 12.82
C ALA A 214 10.91 -2.84 13.62
N LEU A 215 11.07 -1.51 13.65
CA LEU A 215 12.10 -0.88 14.45
C LEU A 215 11.68 -0.87 15.92
N GLU A 216 12.59 -1.17 16.82
CA GLU A 216 12.31 -1.28 18.26
C GLU A 216 11.70 0.00 18.85
N GLU A 217 12.13 1.15 18.39
CA GLU A 217 11.62 2.45 18.83
C GLU A 217 10.11 2.64 18.52
N ASP A 218 9.62 2.05 17.44
CA ASP A 218 8.21 2.05 17.10
C ASP A 218 7.44 0.98 17.86
N VAL A 219 8.00 -0.22 18.02
CA VAL A 219 7.39 -1.33 18.76
C VAL A 219 7.13 -0.96 20.22
N ALA A 220 8.10 -0.32 20.86
CA ALA A 220 8.01 0.07 22.28
C ALA A 220 6.77 0.92 22.58
N ARG A 221 6.25 1.68 21.61
CA ARG A 221 5.05 2.53 21.76
C ARG A 221 3.76 1.74 21.93
N TYR A 222 3.75 0.46 21.55
CA TYR A 222 2.54 -0.33 21.43
C TYR A 222 2.42 -1.45 22.46
N ARG A 223 3.50 -1.87 23.12
CA ARG A 223 3.46 -2.98 24.09
C ARG A 223 2.43 -2.79 25.20
N GLU A 224 2.38 -1.60 25.80
CA GLU A 224 1.38 -1.29 26.84
C GLU A 224 -0.06 -1.28 26.30
N ILE A 225 -0.24 -0.85 25.05
CA ILE A 225 -1.56 -0.82 24.41
C ILE A 225 -2.06 -2.27 24.25
N TYR A 226 -1.23 -3.16 23.73
CA TYR A 226 -1.61 -4.54 23.46
C TYR A 226 -1.60 -5.45 24.73
N ALA A 227 -0.97 -5.01 25.81
CA ALA A 227 -1.08 -5.67 27.12
C ALA A 227 -2.53 -5.71 27.65
N LYS A 228 -3.42 -4.83 27.15
CA LYS A 228 -4.87 -4.87 27.45
C LYS A 228 -5.56 -6.13 26.95
N GLY A 229 -4.97 -6.82 25.97
CA GLY A 229 -5.50 -8.01 25.33
C GLY A 229 -6.56 -7.75 24.25
N TRP A 230 -6.71 -8.73 23.37
CA TRP A 230 -7.57 -8.60 22.17
C TRP A 230 -9.06 -8.46 22.48
N ASP A 231 -9.61 -9.06 23.53
CA ASP A 231 -11.03 -8.94 23.86
C ASP A 231 -11.41 -7.49 24.21
N LYS A 232 -10.55 -6.83 25.01
CA LYS A 232 -10.75 -5.43 25.38
C LYS A 232 -10.54 -4.51 24.20
N LEU A 233 -9.44 -4.66 23.45
CA LEU A 233 -9.14 -3.84 22.29
C LEU A 233 -10.23 -3.95 21.22
N ARG A 234 -10.71 -5.15 20.97
CA ARG A 234 -11.79 -5.40 20.01
C ARG A 234 -13.09 -4.68 20.41
N THR A 235 -13.41 -4.67 21.70
CA THR A 235 -14.57 -3.95 22.21
C THR A 235 -14.38 -2.44 22.12
N GLU A 236 -13.22 -1.92 22.51
CA GLU A 236 -12.89 -0.50 22.42
C GLU A 236 -12.92 -0.01 20.96
N ARG A 237 -12.37 -0.81 20.01
CA ARG A 237 -12.40 -0.50 18.58
C ARG A 237 -13.83 -0.45 18.05
N TYR A 238 -14.66 -1.43 18.38
CA TYR A 238 -16.08 -1.43 18.02
C TYR A 238 -16.81 -0.19 18.52
N GLN A 239 -16.61 0.19 19.78
CA GLN A 239 -17.20 1.39 20.36
C GLN A 239 -16.80 2.67 19.59
N ARG A 240 -15.50 2.82 19.29
CA ARG A 240 -15.02 3.95 18.50
C ARG A 240 -15.62 3.98 17.09
N MET A 241 -15.79 2.82 16.43
CA MET A 241 -16.45 2.75 15.12
C MET A 241 -17.91 3.22 15.17
N VAL A 242 -18.63 2.88 16.23
CA VAL A 242 -20.01 3.38 16.46
C VAL A 242 -20.01 4.88 16.70
N GLU A 243 -19.09 5.40 17.53
CA GLU A 243 -18.96 6.83 17.84
C GLU A 243 -18.62 7.66 16.60
N LEU A 244 -17.77 7.13 15.73
CA LEU A 244 -17.40 7.73 14.44
C LEU A 244 -18.50 7.61 13.36
N GLY A 245 -19.61 6.92 13.66
CA GLY A 245 -20.69 6.70 12.70
C GLY A 245 -20.32 5.78 11.53
N LEU A 246 -19.30 4.95 11.68
CA LEU A 246 -18.86 3.99 10.65
C LEU A 246 -19.74 2.77 10.57
N ILE A 247 -20.29 2.38 11.72
CA ILE A 247 -21.24 1.27 11.86
C ILE A 247 -22.45 1.74 12.68
N GLU A 248 -23.58 1.14 12.41
CA GLU A 248 -24.81 1.47 13.14
C GLU A 248 -24.83 0.78 14.51
N LYS A 249 -25.40 1.45 15.53
CA LYS A 249 -25.48 0.95 16.92
C LYS A 249 -26.20 -0.41 17.04
N GLN A 250 -27.07 -0.70 16.08
CA GLN A 250 -27.81 -1.98 16.06
C GLN A 250 -26.96 -3.16 15.53
N TRP A 251 -25.87 -2.91 14.86
CA TRP A 251 -24.95 -3.94 14.38
C TRP A 251 -24.08 -4.43 15.53
N LYS A 252 -24.45 -5.57 16.07
CA LYS A 252 -23.76 -6.16 17.21
C LYS A 252 -22.37 -6.63 16.82
N LEU A 253 -21.42 -6.44 17.73
CA LEU A 253 -20.11 -7.05 17.61
C LEU A 253 -20.28 -8.58 17.50
N SER A 254 -19.66 -9.21 16.48
CA SER A 254 -19.71 -10.67 16.33
C SER A 254 -19.08 -11.37 17.55
N PRO A 255 -19.41 -12.62 17.86
CA PRO A 255 -18.68 -13.39 18.87
C PRO A 255 -17.19 -13.47 18.50
N ARG A 256 -16.33 -13.71 19.50
CA ARG A 256 -14.94 -14.09 19.23
C ARG A 256 -14.95 -15.45 18.50
N ASP A 257 -14.04 -15.66 17.58
CA ASP A 257 -13.85 -16.96 16.90
C ASP A 257 -13.54 -18.04 17.95
N ASP A 258 -14.23 -19.17 17.89
CA ASP A 258 -14.10 -20.27 18.86
C ASP A 258 -12.68 -20.87 18.89
N ARG A 259 -11.90 -20.68 17.84
CA ARG A 259 -10.48 -21.10 17.75
C ARG A 259 -9.53 -20.16 18.51
N VAL A 260 -10.00 -18.96 18.90
CA VAL A 260 -9.20 -17.98 19.63
C VAL A 260 -9.59 -18.02 21.10
N PRO A 261 -8.69 -18.33 22.04
CA PRO A 261 -8.99 -18.35 23.47
C PRO A 261 -9.36 -16.96 23.98
N ALA A 262 -10.00 -16.88 25.13
CA ALA A 262 -10.12 -15.64 25.87
C ALA A 262 -8.72 -15.11 26.22
N TRP A 263 -8.57 -13.79 26.31
CA TRP A 263 -7.25 -13.21 26.63
C TRP A 263 -6.67 -13.75 27.94
N GLU A 264 -7.51 -13.95 28.96
CA GLU A 264 -7.11 -14.50 30.25
C GLU A 264 -6.55 -15.93 30.13
N ASP A 265 -7.01 -16.69 29.16
CA ASP A 265 -6.64 -18.08 28.91
C ASP A 265 -5.60 -18.20 27.77
N ALA A 266 -5.16 -17.08 27.20
CA ALA A 266 -4.25 -17.08 26.05
C ALA A 266 -2.87 -17.63 26.46
N PRO A 267 -2.32 -18.60 25.68
CA PRO A 267 -0.94 -19.03 25.87
C PRO A 267 0.03 -17.93 25.41
N ASP A 268 1.20 -17.90 26.02
CA ASP A 268 2.33 -17.04 25.62
C ASP A 268 1.94 -15.56 25.43
N ARG A 269 1.21 -14.99 26.40
CA ARG A 269 0.68 -13.62 26.31
C ARG A 269 1.74 -12.57 25.95
N ASP A 270 2.93 -12.67 26.49
CA ASP A 270 4.02 -11.75 26.18
C ASP A 270 4.40 -11.80 24.69
N TRP A 271 4.42 -13.00 24.11
CA TRP A 271 4.61 -13.17 22.65
C TRP A 271 3.45 -12.61 21.85
N GLN A 272 2.20 -12.77 22.30
CA GLN A 272 1.04 -12.20 21.64
C GLN A 272 1.07 -10.67 21.66
N ILE A 273 1.46 -10.08 22.79
CA ILE A 273 1.65 -8.62 22.92
C ILE A 273 2.71 -8.14 21.93
N GLU A 274 3.86 -8.82 21.89
CA GLU A 274 4.96 -8.46 21.01
C GLU A 274 4.57 -8.52 19.54
N ARG A 275 3.93 -9.60 19.09
CA ARG A 275 3.44 -9.73 17.71
C ARG A 275 2.52 -8.58 17.30
N MET A 276 1.55 -8.24 18.16
CA MET A 276 0.61 -7.17 17.90
C MET A 276 1.30 -5.80 17.92
N ALA A 277 2.26 -5.60 18.79
CA ALA A 277 3.05 -4.38 18.87
C ALA A 277 3.90 -4.17 17.60
N VAL A 278 4.52 -5.24 17.09
CA VAL A 278 5.29 -5.19 15.84
C VAL A 278 4.40 -4.89 14.65
N TYR A 279 3.23 -5.53 14.56
CA TYR A 279 2.25 -5.24 13.51
C TYR A 279 1.81 -3.77 13.51
N ALA A 280 1.48 -3.24 14.69
CA ALA A 280 1.09 -1.84 14.83
C ALA A 280 2.23 -0.87 14.47
N ALA A 281 3.46 -1.21 14.87
CA ALA A 281 4.66 -0.44 14.56
C ALA A 281 4.92 -0.35 13.05
N GLN A 282 4.66 -1.42 12.29
CA GLN A 282 4.76 -1.41 10.84
C GLN A 282 3.77 -0.42 10.20
N ILE A 283 2.54 -0.35 10.71
CA ILE A 283 1.51 0.59 10.23
C ILE A 283 1.86 2.03 10.63
N ASP A 284 2.29 2.26 11.86
CA ASP A 284 2.75 3.57 12.35
C ASP A 284 3.91 4.09 11.47
N ARG A 285 4.93 3.24 11.20
CA ARG A 285 6.06 3.62 10.35
C ARG A 285 5.63 3.93 8.92
N MET A 286 4.69 3.17 8.37
CA MET A 286 4.10 3.46 7.06
C MET A 286 3.41 4.83 7.06
N ASP A 287 2.63 5.17 8.08
CA ASP A 287 1.97 6.48 8.19
C ASP A 287 2.99 7.63 8.30
N GLN A 288 4.08 7.44 9.05
CA GLN A 288 5.20 8.40 9.09
C GLN A 288 5.78 8.62 7.68
N GLY A 289 5.97 7.55 6.92
CA GLY A 289 6.43 7.60 5.54
C GLY A 289 5.46 8.29 4.60
N ILE A 290 4.16 8.06 4.76
CA ILE A 290 3.11 8.80 4.03
C ILE A 290 3.21 10.28 4.33
N GLY A 291 3.49 10.65 5.60
CA GLY A 291 3.76 12.02 6.00
C GLY A 291 4.91 12.67 5.21
N GLN A 292 5.99 11.93 4.92
CA GLN A 292 7.10 12.43 4.10
C GLN A 292 6.68 12.70 2.64
N ILE A 293 5.86 11.82 2.06
CA ILE A 293 5.33 11.99 0.69
C ILE A 293 4.44 13.24 0.61
N LEU A 294 3.52 13.40 1.57
CA LEU A 294 2.64 14.56 1.66
C LEU A 294 3.43 15.86 1.83
N GLU A 295 4.48 15.82 2.64
CA GLU A 295 5.36 16.97 2.84
C GLU A 295 6.14 17.33 1.56
N ALA A 296 6.60 16.34 0.79
CA ALA A 296 7.23 16.58 -0.50
C ALA A 296 6.25 17.24 -1.50
N LEU A 297 5.00 16.77 -1.57
CA LEU A 297 3.94 17.38 -2.39
C LEU A 297 3.66 18.83 -1.94
N ARG A 298 3.64 19.10 -0.64
CA ARG A 298 3.42 20.43 -0.07
C ARG A 298 4.57 21.38 -0.41
N GLN A 299 5.83 20.95 -0.21
CA GLN A 299 7.03 21.73 -0.47
C GLN A 299 7.21 22.09 -1.94
N THR A 300 6.75 21.23 -2.83
CA THR A 300 6.77 21.46 -4.28
C THR A 300 5.53 22.19 -4.81
N GLY A 301 4.58 22.57 -3.92
CA GLY A 301 3.35 23.27 -4.29
C GLY A 301 2.35 22.41 -5.09
N GLN A 302 2.51 21.08 -5.08
CA GLN A 302 1.71 20.17 -5.89
C GLN A 302 0.51 19.54 -5.13
N LEU A 303 0.47 19.66 -3.78
CA LEU A 303 -0.51 18.96 -2.95
C LEU A 303 -1.96 19.25 -3.35
N ASP A 304 -2.29 20.52 -3.58
CA ASP A 304 -3.66 20.96 -3.91
C ASP A 304 -4.10 20.54 -5.33
N ASN A 305 -3.15 20.19 -6.20
CA ASN A 305 -3.43 19.65 -7.54
C ASN A 305 -3.04 18.16 -7.63
N THR A 306 -3.30 17.40 -6.57
CA THR A 306 -3.01 15.97 -6.51
C THR A 306 -4.25 15.18 -6.09
N LEU A 307 -4.69 14.23 -6.91
CA LEU A 307 -5.61 13.17 -6.49
C LEU A 307 -4.82 12.12 -5.72
N LEU A 308 -5.08 12.00 -4.42
CA LEU A 308 -4.41 11.05 -3.55
C LEU A 308 -5.41 10.00 -3.07
N LEU A 309 -5.08 8.72 -3.28
CA LEU A 309 -5.88 7.57 -2.84
C LEU A 309 -5.03 6.71 -1.89
N PHE A 310 -5.64 6.28 -0.79
CA PHE A 310 -5.08 5.27 0.10
C PHE A 310 -6.03 4.09 0.21
N LEU A 311 -5.50 2.86 0.10
CA LEU A 311 -6.27 1.63 0.22
C LEU A 311 -5.38 0.47 0.70
N ALA A 312 -6.00 -0.62 1.17
CA ALA A 312 -5.33 -1.90 1.39
C ALA A 312 -5.71 -2.89 0.28
N ASP A 313 -4.78 -3.78 -0.09
CA ASP A 313 -5.03 -4.78 -1.14
C ASP A 313 -5.91 -5.94 -0.66
N ASN A 314 -5.91 -6.23 0.62
CA ASN A 314 -6.81 -7.16 1.31
C ASN A 314 -6.87 -6.82 2.81
N GLY A 315 -7.65 -7.56 3.57
CA GLY A 315 -7.71 -7.44 5.01
C GLY A 315 -6.50 -8.02 5.73
N GLY A 316 -6.44 -7.90 7.05
CA GLY A 316 -5.39 -8.49 7.87
C GLY A 316 -5.26 -10.00 7.64
N CYS A 317 -4.01 -10.47 7.50
CA CYS A 317 -3.72 -11.87 7.22
C CYS A 317 -3.89 -12.73 8.49
N SER A 318 -4.66 -13.82 8.35
CA SER A 318 -4.82 -14.84 9.39
C SER A 318 -4.19 -16.19 9.01
N GLU A 319 -3.45 -16.24 7.92
CA GLU A 319 -2.84 -17.48 7.43
C GLU A 319 -1.74 -17.95 8.41
N VAL A 320 -1.77 -19.24 8.73
CA VAL A 320 -0.67 -19.89 9.45
C VAL A 320 0.38 -20.27 8.42
N ILE A 321 1.52 -19.61 8.50
CA ILE A 321 2.64 -19.88 7.59
C ILE A 321 3.58 -20.82 8.33
N ALA A 322 3.69 -22.04 7.81
CA ALA A 322 4.57 -23.07 8.35
C ALA A 322 6.00 -22.92 7.85
#